data_260f67a13c431e14b14dca18434f4f21
#
_entry.id   260f67a13c431e14b14dca18434f4f21
#
_cell.length_a   1.000
_cell.length_b   1.000
_cell.length_c   1.000
_cell.angle_alpha   90.00
_cell.angle_beta   90.00
_cell.angle_gamma   90.00
#
_symmetry.space_group_name_H-M   'P 1'
#
loop_
_entity.id
_entity.type
_entity.pdbx_description
1 polymer ?
#
loop_
_entity_poly.entity_id
_entity_poly.type
_entity_poly.pdbx_seq_one_letter_code
_entity_poly.pdbx_strand_id
1 'polypeptide(L)'
;NLCEYTDQVVLVVNVASRCGYTYQYASLQKLYEDYKDEGFVVLGVPSRDFMQEYSDETDVAEFCSTEYGVDFPMFATSKVRGKKANALYKKLIKQSGVSPSWNFNKYLISRDGTVISTFGSKVKPDSPELISKIKELL
;
A
#
# COMPACT_ATOMS: atom_id res chain seq x y z
N ASN A 1 -1.79 12.65 4.38
CA ASN A 1 -2.74 12.77 5.49
C ASN A 1 -3.98 11.92 5.21
N LEU A 2 -4.30 10.98 6.11
CA LEU A 2 -5.45 10.08 5.93
C LEU A 2 -6.80 10.80 5.96
N CYS A 3 -6.87 12.02 6.44
CA CYS A 3 -8.13 12.78 6.46
C CYS A 3 -8.70 12.98 5.04
N GLU A 4 -7.87 12.95 4.02
CA GLU A 4 -8.31 13.05 2.63
C GLU A 4 -9.09 11.81 2.16
N TYR A 5 -8.94 10.70 2.87
CA TYR A 5 -9.52 9.42 2.49
C TYR A 5 -10.61 8.96 3.45
N THR A 6 -11.18 9.89 4.21
CA THR A 6 -12.30 9.61 5.12
C THR A 6 -13.47 9.01 4.32
N ASP A 7 -14.08 7.97 4.89
CA ASP A 7 -15.21 7.26 4.30
C ASP A 7 -14.85 6.48 3.03
N GLN A 8 -13.58 6.16 2.85
CA GLN A 8 -13.13 5.27 1.78
C GLN A 8 -12.53 4.00 2.38
N VAL A 9 -12.60 2.90 1.63
CA VAL A 9 -11.85 1.69 1.93
C VAL A 9 -10.43 1.90 1.42
N VAL A 10 -9.44 1.71 2.29
CA VAL A 10 -8.05 2.05 1.98
C VAL A 10 -7.18 0.81 2.06
N LEU A 11 -6.38 0.56 1.04
CA LEU A 11 -5.33 -0.45 1.04
C LEU A 11 -3.98 0.25 1.07
N VAL A 12 -3.27 0.14 2.18
CA VAL A 12 -1.94 0.75 2.34
C VAL A 12 -0.89 -0.31 2.06
N VAL A 13 0.04 -0.01 1.17
CA VAL A 13 1.07 -0.94 0.73
C VAL A 13 2.44 -0.27 0.81
N ASN A 14 3.39 -0.89 1.49
CA ASN A 14 4.77 -0.43 1.44
C ASN A 14 5.42 -0.98 0.18
N VAL A 15 5.89 -0.10 -0.67
CA VAL A 15 6.34 -0.46 -2.01
C VAL A 15 7.83 -0.21 -2.20
N ALA A 16 8.41 -0.89 -3.19
CA ALA A 16 9.80 -0.69 -3.57
C ALA A 16 9.96 -1.04 -5.05
N SER A 17 10.89 -0.33 -5.72
CA SER A 17 11.06 -0.45 -7.16
C SER A 17 11.94 -1.61 -7.59
N ARG A 18 12.73 -2.17 -6.67
CA ARG A 18 13.73 -3.20 -6.96
C ARG A 18 13.47 -4.55 -6.32
N CYS A 19 12.28 -4.75 -5.78
CA CYS A 19 11.88 -5.99 -5.11
C CYS A 19 11.43 -7.04 -6.12
N GLY A 20 11.62 -8.32 -5.79
CA GLY A 20 11.07 -9.43 -6.59
C GLY A 20 9.54 -9.42 -6.68
N TYR A 21 8.85 -8.70 -5.79
CA TYR A 21 7.41 -8.51 -5.81
C TYR A 21 6.96 -7.24 -6.55
N THR A 22 7.87 -6.52 -7.18
CA THR A 22 7.58 -5.26 -7.87
C THR A 22 6.53 -5.42 -8.97
N TYR A 23 6.39 -6.63 -9.55
CA TYR A 23 5.33 -6.93 -10.51
C TYR A 23 3.93 -6.66 -9.95
N GLN A 24 3.78 -6.64 -8.62
CA GLN A 24 2.48 -6.36 -8.00
C GLN A 24 1.99 -4.92 -8.25
N TYR A 25 2.86 -4.00 -8.68
CA TYR A 25 2.44 -2.65 -9.05
C TYR A 25 1.32 -2.68 -10.10
N ALA A 26 1.47 -3.52 -11.11
CA ALA A 26 0.46 -3.62 -12.18
C ALA A 26 -0.89 -4.11 -11.63
N SER A 27 -0.87 -5.12 -10.77
CA SER A 27 -2.09 -5.65 -10.15
C SER A 27 -2.71 -4.65 -9.17
N LEU A 28 -1.90 -3.89 -8.43
CA LEU A 28 -2.38 -2.82 -7.55
C LEU A 28 -3.05 -1.72 -8.35
N GLN A 29 -2.46 -1.33 -9.48
CA GLN A 29 -3.03 -0.32 -10.35
C GLN A 29 -4.38 -0.78 -10.92
N LYS A 30 -4.47 -2.04 -11.36
CA LYS A 30 -5.72 -2.59 -11.86
C LYS A 30 -6.79 -2.62 -10.77
N LEU A 31 -6.44 -3.02 -9.57
CA LEU A 31 -7.34 -3.04 -8.43
C LEU A 31 -7.86 -1.64 -8.12
N TYR A 32 -6.99 -0.65 -8.15
CA TYR A 32 -7.35 0.75 -7.95
C TYR A 32 -8.33 1.23 -9.03
N GLU A 33 -8.03 0.97 -10.30
CA GLU A 33 -8.90 1.36 -11.40
C GLU A 33 -10.29 0.72 -11.32
N ASP A 34 -10.33 -0.55 -10.93
CA ASP A 34 -11.59 -1.31 -10.87
C ASP A 34 -12.54 -0.80 -9.78
N TYR A 35 -12.01 -0.28 -8.67
CA TYR A 35 -12.84 0.05 -7.49
C TYR A 35 -12.78 1.50 -7.03
N LYS A 36 -11.97 2.36 -7.65
CA LYS A 36 -11.84 3.75 -7.19
C LYS A 36 -13.15 4.52 -7.20
N ASP A 37 -14.03 4.24 -8.13
CA ASP A 37 -15.33 4.92 -8.24
C ASP A 37 -16.34 4.42 -7.21
N GLU A 38 -16.03 3.34 -6.51
CA GLU A 38 -16.87 2.78 -5.45
C GLU A 38 -16.42 3.17 -4.04
N GLY A 39 -15.45 4.08 -3.94
CA GLY A 39 -14.93 4.54 -2.66
C GLY A 39 -13.74 3.74 -2.14
N PHE A 40 -12.89 3.30 -3.04
CA PHE A 40 -11.67 2.56 -2.73
C PHE A 40 -10.44 3.32 -3.19
N VAL A 41 -9.37 3.27 -2.39
CA VAL A 41 -8.09 3.85 -2.76
C VAL A 41 -6.93 2.95 -2.35
N VAL A 42 -5.89 2.92 -3.16
CA VAL A 42 -4.61 2.29 -2.83
C VAL A 42 -3.64 3.41 -2.48
N LEU A 43 -2.97 3.31 -1.34
CA LEU A 43 -1.92 4.26 -0.94
C LEU A 43 -0.57 3.53 -0.96
N GLY A 44 0.30 3.92 -1.86
CA GLY A 44 1.65 3.38 -1.95
C GLY A 44 2.60 4.19 -1.08
N VAL A 45 3.35 3.53 -0.22
CA VAL A 45 4.34 4.17 0.65
C VAL A 45 5.71 3.59 0.31
N PRO A 46 6.50 4.27 -0.52
CA PRO A 46 7.84 3.79 -0.84
C PRO A 46 8.71 3.78 0.41
N SER A 47 9.49 2.72 0.57
CA SER A 47 10.40 2.61 1.71
C SER A 47 11.70 1.95 1.31
N ARG A 48 12.79 2.41 1.93
CA ARG A 48 14.11 1.83 1.81
C ARG A 48 14.46 0.89 2.96
N ASP A 49 13.52 0.63 3.87
CA ASP A 49 13.76 -0.22 5.05
C ASP A 49 14.22 -1.61 4.69
N PHE A 50 13.86 -2.10 3.50
CA PHE A 50 14.27 -3.41 3.01
C PHE A 50 15.31 -3.29 1.88
N MET A 51 15.89 -2.10 1.71
CA MET A 51 17.03 -1.82 0.83
C MET A 51 16.78 -2.11 -0.66
N GLN A 52 15.52 -2.02 -1.10
CA GLN A 52 15.14 -2.32 -2.49
C GLN A 52 14.37 -1.18 -3.16
N GLU A 53 14.48 0.04 -2.63
CA GLU A 53 13.88 1.23 -3.24
C GLU A 53 14.98 2.19 -3.70
N TYR A 54 14.67 3.00 -4.72
CA TYR A 54 15.55 4.08 -5.13
C TYR A 54 15.61 5.14 -4.03
N SER A 55 16.78 5.77 -3.87
CA SER A 55 16.97 6.81 -2.86
C SER A 55 16.32 8.14 -3.26
N ASP A 56 16.11 8.37 -4.55
CA ASP A 56 15.53 9.59 -5.08
C ASP A 56 14.06 9.37 -5.41
N GLU A 57 13.18 10.26 -4.90
CA GLU A 57 11.74 10.15 -5.11
C GLU A 57 11.34 10.35 -6.58
N THR A 58 12.13 11.12 -7.33
CA THR A 58 11.89 11.29 -8.77
C THR A 58 12.10 9.97 -9.50
N ASP A 59 13.14 9.21 -9.13
CA ASP A 59 13.39 7.89 -9.72
C ASP A 59 12.28 6.90 -9.40
N VAL A 60 11.74 6.94 -8.18
CA VAL A 60 10.60 6.13 -7.78
C VAL A 60 9.38 6.46 -8.64
N ALA A 61 9.07 7.74 -8.77
CA ALA A 61 7.91 8.20 -9.54
C ALA A 61 8.04 7.82 -11.01
N GLU A 62 9.20 8.00 -11.61
CA GLU A 62 9.46 7.60 -12.99
C GLU A 62 9.32 6.09 -13.19
N PHE A 63 9.88 5.30 -12.28
CA PHE A 63 9.78 3.86 -12.34
C PHE A 63 8.32 3.40 -12.32
N CYS A 64 7.53 3.88 -11.36
CA CYS A 64 6.14 3.49 -11.22
C CYS A 64 5.32 3.91 -12.45
N SER A 65 5.50 5.14 -12.92
CA SER A 65 4.76 5.68 -14.06
C SER A 65 5.15 5.00 -15.38
N THR A 66 6.46 4.81 -15.62
CA THR A 66 6.97 4.30 -16.89
C THR A 66 6.78 2.78 -17.02
N GLU A 67 7.10 2.04 -15.96
CA GLU A 67 7.11 0.57 -16.02
C GLU A 67 5.74 -0.05 -15.76
N TYR A 68 4.92 0.56 -14.90
CA TYR A 68 3.68 -0.06 -14.44
C TYR A 68 2.44 0.80 -14.60
N GLY A 69 2.58 2.03 -15.10
CA GLY A 69 1.44 2.92 -15.32
C GLY A 69 0.70 3.29 -14.03
N VAL A 70 1.41 3.40 -12.92
CA VAL A 70 0.82 3.66 -11.61
C VAL A 70 0.30 5.07 -11.51
N ASP A 71 -0.99 5.23 -11.16
CA ASP A 71 -1.59 6.54 -10.89
C ASP A 71 -2.34 6.61 -9.56
N PHE A 72 -2.33 5.53 -8.76
CA PHE A 72 -2.84 5.63 -7.39
C PHE A 72 -1.89 6.49 -6.54
N PRO A 73 -2.41 7.12 -5.46
CA PRO A 73 -1.58 8.02 -4.64
C PRO A 73 -0.31 7.35 -4.10
N MET A 74 0.82 8.03 -4.28
CA MET A 74 2.11 7.60 -3.75
C MET A 74 2.59 8.64 -2.75
N PHE A 75 2.98 8.18 -1.56
CA PHE A 75 3.53 9.05 -0.54
C PHE A 75 5.04 9.22 -0.74
N ALA A 76 5.62 10.20 -0.05
CA ALA A 76 7.07 10.37 -0.03
C ALA A 76 7.73 9.13 0.60
N THR A 77 8.94 8.81 0.13
CA THR A 77 9.73 7.72 0.69
C THR A 77 9.93 7.92 2.19
N SER A 78 9.64 6.88 2.97
CA SER A 78 9.72 6.97 4.43
C SER A 78 9.98 5.61 5.06
N LYS A 79 10.24 5.62 6.37
CA LYS A 79 10.40 4.38 7.13
C LYS A 79 9.01 3.84 7.51
N VAL A 80 8.88 2.52 7.46
CA VAL A 80 7.61 1.83 7.71
C VAL A 80 7.67 0.85 8.89
N ARG A 81 8.84 0.74 9.54
CA ARG A 81 8.99 -0.13 10.71
C ARG A 81 9.95 0.50 11.72
N GLY A 82 9.93 -0.02 12.96
CA GLY A 82 10.80 0.43 14.02
C GLY A 82 10.37 1.76 14.61
N LYS A 83 11.21 2.31 15.48
CA LYS A 83 10.92 3.55 16.20
C LYS A 83 10.79 4.77 15.30
N LYS A 84 11.42 4.74 14.13
CA LYS A 84 11.43 5.85 13.18
C LYS A 84 10.39 5.70 12.07
N ALA A 85 9.48 4.73 12.17
CA ALA A 85 8.40 4.58 11.22
C ALA A 85 7.57 5.87 11.14
N ASN A 86 7.02 6.17 9.96
CA ASN A 86 6.17 7.35 9.81
C ASN A 86 4.91 7.22 10.67
N ALA A 87 4.21 8.33 10.88
CA ALA A 87 3.05 8.37 11.78
C ALA A 87 1.94 7.40 11.35
N LEU A 88 1.72 7.25 10.05
CA LEU A 88 0.74 6.32 9.51
C LEU A 88 1.07 4.88 9.91
N TYR A 89 2.31 4.45 9.66
CA TYR A 89 2.71 3.07 9.95
C TYR A 89 2.77 2.79 11.45
N LYS A 90 3.15 3.77 12.27
CA LYS A 90 3.07 3.59 13.74
C LYS A 90 1.65 3.26 14.17
N LYS A 91 0.67 3.96 13.61
CA LYS A 91 -0.74 3.73 13.91
C LYS A 91 -1.22 2.36 13.39
N LEU A 92 -0.85 2.01 12.17
CA LEU A 92 -1.22 0.72 11.56
C LEU A 92 -0.65 -0.45 12.36
N ILE A 93 0.62 -0.36 12.75
CA ILE A 93 1.28 -1.39 13.55
C ILE A 93 0.62 -1.51 14.92
N LYS A 94 0.32 -0.38 15.56
CA LYS A 94 -0.33 -0.38 16.87
C LYS A 94 -1.71 -1.03 16.82
N GLN A 95 -2.52 -0.71 15.80
CA GLN A 95 -3.86 -1.26 15.68
C GLN A 95 -3.88 -2.74 15.30
N SER A 96 -2.99 -3.15 14.41
CA SER A 96 -2.99 -4.53 13.88
C SER A 96 -2.12 -5.49 14.67
N GLY A 97 -1.12 -4.98 15.39
CA GLY A 97 -0.09 -5.80 16.02
C GLY A 97 0.89 -6.40 15.01
N VAL A 98 0.85 -5.97 13.75
CA VAL A 98 1.68 -6.53 12.69
C VAL A 98 2.53 -5.42 12.06
N SER A 99 3.85 -5.62 12.09
CA SER A 99 4.82 -4.74 11.40
C SER A 99 5.12 -5.30 10.01
N PRO A 100 5.41 -4.46 9.01
CA PRO A 100 5.84 -4.98 7.71
C PRO A 100 7.09 -5.86 7.87
N SER A 101 7.04 -7.03 7.27
CA SER A 101 8.17 -7.99 7.30
C SER A 101 8.99 -7.93 6.02
N TRP A 102 8.46 -7.34 4.96
CA TRP A 102 9.11 -7.15 3.67
C TRP A 102 8.35 -6.11 2.87
N ASN A 103 8.78 -5.87 1.63
CA ASN A 103 8.06 -5.00 0.70
C ASN A 103 6.71 -5.61 0.32
N PHE A 104 5.77 -4.77 -0.08
CA PHE A 104 4.43 -5.18 -0.54
C PHE A 104 3.61 -5.92 0.53
N ASN A 105 3.85 -5.62 1.80
CA ASN A 105 2.92 -5.95 2.87
C ASN A 105 1.74 -4.97 2.81
N LYS A 106 0.55 -5.43 3.15
CA LYS A 106 -0.68 -4.67 2.92
C LYS A 106 -1.48 -4.57 4.21
N TYR A 107 -2.09 -3.40 4.43
CA TYR A 107 -3.05 -3.15 5.50
C TYR A 107 -4.36 -2.71 4.86
N LEU A 108 -5.44 -3.41 5.16
CA LEU A 108 -6.77 -3.07 4.66
C LEU A 108 -7.55 -2.33 5.75
N ILE A 109 -8.01 -1.13 5.43
CA ILE A 109 -8.66 -0.22 6.36
C ILE A 109 -10.09 0.01 5.90
N SER A 110 -11.05 -0.15 6.83
CA SER A 110 -12.47 0.08 6.55
C SER A 110 -12.78 1.59 6.45
N ARG A 111 -14.01 1.91 6.04
CA ARG A 111 -14.46 3.29 5.86
C ARG A 111 -14.37 4.14 7.13
N ASP A 112 -14.45 3.52 8.30
CA ASP A 112 -14.35 4.22 9.59
C ASP A 112 -12.89 4.37 10.10
N GLY A 113 -11.92 3.94 9.32
CA GLY A 113 -10.50 4.06 9.68
C GLY A 113 -9.95 2.91 10.50
N THR A 114 -10.69 1.83 10.68
CA THR A 114 -10.24 0.66 11.45
C THR A 114 -9.48 -0.31 10.55
N VAL A 115 -8.32 -0.79 11.00
CA VAL A 115 -7.57 -1.84 10.30
C VAL A 115 -8.32 -3.16 10.45
N ILE A 116 -8.78 -3.71 9.33
CA ILE A 116 -9.57 -4.94 9.30
C ILE A 116 -8.69 -6.17 9.10
N SER A 117 -7.72 -6.10 8.21
CA SER A 117 -6.87 -7.24 7.86
C SER A 117 -5.49 -6.78 7.42
N THR A 118 -4.52 -7.67 7.56
CA THR A 118 -3.18 -7.49 7.00
C THR A 118 -2.88 -8.64 6.06
N PHE A 119 -2.06 -8.36 5.05
CA PHE A 119 -1.66 -9.37 4.06
C PHE A 119 -0.17 -9.28 3.82
N GLY A 120 0.49 -10.42 3.76
CA GLY A 120 1.93 -10.47 3.50
C GLY A 120 2.28 -10.20 2.05
N SER A 121 3.58 -10.14 1.77
CA SER A 121 4.11 -9.87 0.43
C SER A 121 3.59 -10.84 -0.63
N LYS A 122 3.42 -12.09 -0.26
CA LYS A 122 3.02 -13.16 -1.21
C LYS A 122 1.56 -13.09 -1.62
N VAL A 123 0.73 -12.37 -0.90
CA VAL A 123 -0.69 -12.23 -1.26
C VAL A 123 -0.80 -11.23 -2.40
N LYS A 124 -1.14 -11.71 -3.57
CA LYS A 124 -1.25 -10.87 -4.77
C LYS A 124 -2.46 -9.96 -4.69
N PRO A 125 -2.39 -8.73 -5.24
CA PRO A 125 -3.54 -7.82 -5.24
C PRO A 125 -4.77 -8.36 -5.95
N ASP A 126 -4.61 -9.28 -6.89
CA ASP A 126 -5.71 -9.90 -7.61
C ASP A 126 -6.19 -11.21 -6.96
N SER A 127 -5.68 -11.56 -5.78
CA SER A 127 -6.10 -12.79 -5.11
C SER A 127 -7.57 -12.72 -4.67
N PRO A 128 -8.31 -13.83 -4.77
CA PRO A 128 -9.72 -13.85 -4.32
C PRO A 128 -9.88 -13.46 -2.85
N GLU A 129 -8.94 -13.83 -2.01
CA GLU A 129 -8.93 -13.51 -0.59
C GLU A 129 -8.96 -11.99 -0.34
N LEU A 130 -8.08 -11.24 -1.00
CA LEU A 130 -8.00 -9.81 -0.83
C LEU A 130 -9.19 -9.10 -1.47
N ILE A 131 -9.55 -9.47 -2.70
CA ILE A 131 -10.68 -8.87 -3.41
C ILE A 131 -11.98 -9.08 -2.65
N SER A 132 -12.20 -10.27 -2.10
CA SER A 132 -13.38 -10.59 -1.31
C SER A 132 -13.52 -9.69 -0.10
N LYS A 133 -12.42 -9.46 0.62
CA LYS A 133 -12.41 -8.57 1.78
C LYS A 133 -12.70 -7.12 1.41
N ILE A 134 -12.15 -6.65 0.30
CA ILE A 134 -12.42 -5.30 -0.20
C ILE A 134 -13.91 -5.14 -0.51
N LYS A 135 -14.48 -6.08 -1.23
CA LYS A 135 -15.92 -6.04 -1.59
C LYS A 135 -16.84 -6.04 -0.38
N GLU A 136 -16.49 -6.78 0.68
CA GLU A 136 -17.25 -6.78 1.91
C GLU A 136 -17.32 -5.40 2.56
N LEU A 137 -16.27 -4.59 2.41
CA LEU A 137 -16.18 -3.27 3.04
C LEU A 137 -16.77 -2.15 2.16
N LEU A 138 -16.90 -2.37 0.88
CA LEU A 138 -17.49 -1.40 -0.04
C LEU A 138 -19.00 -1.36 0.10
#